data_6af05f120afa5653c9750fb11c60a9cb
#
_entry.id   6af05f120afa5653c9750fb11c60a9cb
#
_cell.length_a   1.000
_cell.length_b   1.000
_cell.length_c   1.000
_cell.angle_alpha   90.00
_cell.angle_beta   90.00
_cell.angle_gamma   90.00
#
_symmetry.space_group_name_H-M   'P 1'
#
loop_
_entity.id
_entity.type
_entity.pdbx_description
1 polymer ?
#
loop_
_entity_poly.entity_id
_entity_poly.type
_entity_poly.pdbx_seq_one_letter_code
_entity_poly.pdbx_strand_id
1 'polypeptide(L)'
;MTTRVGINGFGRIGRNFFRAALAGGADFEVVGVNDLTDNKSLAHLLKYDTILGRLDADIAVTDDSITVAGQRIAALEERDPAKLPWGDLGADVVIESTGFFTDATKARSHLDAGAKKVIITAPAKNEDVTLVMGVNSDQYDPATHTIISNASCTTNCLAPMAKVLNDTFGIERGLMTTIHAYTGDQNLQDGPHKDLRRARAAAVNIVPTSTGAAKAIGLVLPELKGKLDGYALRVPVPTGSVTDLTVVVGRETSVDEVNAALREAADGPLKGILRYTDEPIVSSDIVTDPASCIFDSGLTKVRSNEVKVVGWYDNEWGYSCRLVDLVELVGATL
;
A
#
# COMPACT_ATOMS: atom_id res chain seq x y z
N MET A 1 -9.86 -23.48 8.21
CA MET A 1 -10.38 -23.39 6.80
C MET A 1 -9.52 -22.36 6.10
N THR A 2 -9.25 -22.53 4.82
CA THR A 2 -8.49 -21.55 4.02
C THR A 2 -9.34 -20.30 3.82
N THR A 3 -8.80 -19.13 4.13
CA THR A 3 -9.47 -17.83 3.93
C THR A 3 -9.77 -17.61 2.45
N ARG A 4 -10.98 -17.14 2.13
CA ARG A 4 -11.43 -16.91 0.75
C ARG A 4 -11.54 -15.42 0.48
N VAL A 5 -10.91 -14.96 -0.60
CA VAL A 5 -10.72 -13.53 -0.89
C VAL A 5 -11.41 -13.13 -2.18
N GLY A 6 -12.23 -12.10 -2.12
CA GLY A 6 -12.74 -11.37 -3.28
C GLY A 6 -11.92 -10.12 -3.56
N ILE A 7 -11.75 -9.75 -4.81
CA ILE A 7 -11.06 -8.50 -5.21
C ILE A 7 -12.04 -7.63 -5.99
N ASN A 8 -12.37 -6.45 -5.47
CA ASN A 8 -13.13 -5.44 -6.18
C ASN A 8 -12.18 -4.38 -6.75
N GLY A 9 -12.06 -4.33 -8.07
CA GLY A 9 -11.08 -3.54 -8.81
C GLY A 9 -9.83 -4.34 -9.13
N PHE A 10 -9.73 -4.83 -10.36
CA PHE A 10 -8.56 -5.59 -10.83
C PHE A 10 -7.58 -4.71 -11.62
N GLY A 11 -7.39 -3.47 -11.13
CA GLY A 11 -6.43 -2.48 -11.61
C GLY A 11 -4.99 -2.81 -11.19
N ARG A 12 -4.11 -1.81 -11.11
CA ARG A 12 -2.71 -2.01 -10.70
C ARG A 12 -2.60 -2.73 -9.37
N ILE A 13 -3.24 -2.23 -8.31
CA ILE A 13 -3.12 -2.81 -6.97
C ILE A 13 -3.77 -4.19 -6.88
N GLY A 14 -4.98 -4.38 -7.43
CA GLY A 14 -5.62 -5.70 -7.42
C GLY A 14 -4.78 -6.78 -8.11
N ARG A 15 -4.18 -6.46 -9.26
CA ARG A 15 -3.28 -7.41 -9.98
C ARG A 15 -1.95 -7.61 -9.28
N ASN A 16 -1.35 -6.57 -8.71
CA ASN A 16 -0.11 -6.70 -7.93
C ASN A 16 -0.35 -7.53 -6.67
N PHE A 17 -1.45 -7.31 -5.95
CA PHE A 17 -1.85 -8.13 -4.80
C PHE A 17 -2.01 -9.61 -5.20
N PHE A 18 -2.72 -9.89 -6.29
CA PHE A 18 -2.88 -11.26 -6.78
C PHE A 18 -1.53 -11.91 -7.13
N ARG A 19 -0.64 -11.19 -7.83
CA ARG A 19 0.70 -11.68 -8.16
C ARG A 19 1.57 -11.86 -6.91
N ALA A 20 1.49 -10.96 -5.93
CA ALA A 20 2.23 -11.07 -4.67
C ALA A 20 1.77 -12.30 -3.87
N ALA A 21 0.45 -12.52 -3.78
CA ALA A 21 -0.12 -13.70 -3.13
C ALA A 21 0.34 -15.01 -3.81
N LEU A 22 0.30 -15.04 -5.15
CA LEU A 22 0.76 -16.21 -5.91
C LEU A 22 2.26 -16.47 -5.72
N ALA A 23 3.09 -15.42 -5.79
CA ALA A 23 4.54 -15.53 -5.63
C ALA A 23 4.98 -15.89 -4.21
N GLY A 24 4.27 -15.39 -3.20
CA GLY A 24 4.55 -15.64 -1.79
C GLY A 24 4.00 -16.98 -1.27
N GLY A 25 3.14 -17.67 -2.04
CA GLY A 25 2.46 -18.88 -1.57
C GLY A 25 1.52 -18.59 -0.41
N ALA A 26 0.75 -17.49 -0.51
CA ALA A 26 -0.17 -17.02 0.52
C ALA A 26 -1.16 -18.10 0.97
N ASP A 27 -1.48 -18.14 2.26
CA ASP A 27 -2.40 -19.12 2.87
C ASP A 27 -3.87 -18.68 2.74
N PHE A 28 -4.25 -18.24 1.54
CA PHE A 28 -5.64 -17.92 1.20
C PHE A 28 -5.92 -18.17 -0.28
N GLU A 29 -7.19 -18.24 -0.64
CA GLU A 29 -7.67 -18.47 -2.01
C GLU A 29 -8.40 -17.26 -2.55
N VAL A 30 -8.01 -16.76 -3.75
CA VAL A 30 -8.78 -15.73 -4.46
C VAL A 30 -9.92 -16.42 -5.22
N VAL A 31 -11.15 -16.13 -4.82
CA VAL A 31 -12.36 -16.80 -5.34
C VAL A 31 -13.10 -16.00 -6.41
N GLY A 32 -12.91 -14.69 -6.45
CA GLY A 32 -13.54 -13.81 -7.41
C GLY A 32 -12.82 -12.50 -7.60
N VAL A 33 -12.88 -11.97 -8.81
CA VAL A 33 -12.43 -10.62 -9.15
C VAL A 33 -13.58 -9.88 -9.84
N ASN A 34 -13.75 -8.61 -9.50
CA ASN A 34 -14.72 -7.73 -10.14
C ASN A 34 -14.00 -6.54 -10.77
N ASP A 35 -14.26 -6.29 -12.05
CA ASP A 35 -13.82 -5.10 -12.77
C ASP A 35 -14.80 -4.80 -13.90
N LEU A 36 -14.87 -3.56 -14.38
CA LEU A 36 -15.73 -3.16 -15.49
C LEU A 36 -15.09 -3.38 -16.86
N THR A 37 -13.90 -3.96 -16.88
CA THR A 37 -13.13 -4.31 -18.08
C THR A 37 -13.37 -5.79 -18.42
N ASP A 38 -13.46 -6.13 -19.69
CA ASP A 38 -13.65 -7.50 -20.15
C ASP A 38 -12.56 -8.48 -19.69
N ASN A 39 -12.93 -9.72 -19.46
CA ASN A 39 -12.06 -10.75 -18.89
C ASN A 39 -10.78 -11.02 -19.71
N LYS A 40 -10.85 -10.89 -21.03
CA LYS A 40 -9.70 -11.10 -21.93
C LYS A 40 -8.66 -10.01 -21.72
N SER A 41 -9.09 -8.76 -21.58
CA SER A 41 -8.21 -7.62 -21.26
C SER A 41 -7.62 -7.75 -19.87
N LEU A 42 -8.41 -8.15 -18.87
CA LEU A 42 -7.92 -8.37 -17.50
C LEU A 42 -6.85 -9.47 -17.44
N ALA A 43 -7.10 -10.59 -18.08
CA ALA A 43 -6.16 -11.70 -18.16
C ALA A 43 -4.87 -11.32 -18.91
N HIS A 44 -5.00 -10.54 -20.00
CA HIS A 44 -3.84 -10.02 -20.73
C HIS A 44 -2.97 -9.12 -19.86
N LEU A 45 -3.60 -8.17 -19.14
CA LEU A 45 -2.90 -7.24 -18.23
C LEU A 45 -2.38 -7.95 -16.96
N LEU A 46 -2.97 -9.06 -16.55
CA LEU A 46 -2.40 -9.90 -15.49
C LEU A 46 -1.16 -10.62 -15.98
N LYS A 47 -1.17 -11.11 -17.24
CA LYS A 47 -0.05 -11.85 -17.82
C LYS A 47 1.14 -10.97 -18.19
N TYR A 48 0.88 -9.81 -18.77
CA TYR A 48 1.91 -8.89 -19.26
C TYR A 48 1.85 -7.57 -18.52
N ASP A 49 2.91 -7.26 -17.82
CA ASP A 49 3.04 -6.04 -17.05
C ASP A 49 4.35 -5.34 -17.41
N THR A 50 4.31 -4.04 -17.67
CA THR A 50 5.48 -3.26 -18.08
C THR A 50 6.56 -3.21 -17.00
N ILE A 51 6.16 -3.25 -15.73
CA ILE A 51 7.04 -3.14 -14.57
C ILE A 51 7.47 -4.52 -14.09
N LEU A 52 6.46 -5.40 -13.82
CA LEU A 52 6.69 -6.73 -13.25
C LEU A 52 7.07 -7.79 -14.29
N GLY A 53 7.02 -7.44 -15.58
CA GLY A 53 7.26 -8.39 -16.65
C GLY A 53 6.15 -9.42 -16.83
N ARG A 54 6.45 -10.49 -17.55
CA ARG A 54 5.51 -11.56 -17.83
C ARG A 54 5.32 -12.45 -16.61
N LEU A 55 4.05 -12.69 -16.24
CA LEU A 55 3.71 -13.71 -15.24
C LEU A 55 3.98 -15.11 -15.81
N ASP A 56 4.80 -15.87 -15.08
CA ASP A 56 5.10 -17.27 -15.44
C ASP A 56 4.02 -18.20 -14.85
N ALA A 57 2.84 -18.14 -15.45
CA ALA A 57 1.70 -18.98 -15.12
C ALA A 57 0.82 -19.16 -16.36
N ASP A 58 0.16 -20.32 -16.46
CA ASP A 58 -0.87 -20.55 -17.46
C ASP A 58 -2.12 -19.77 -17.08
N ILE A 59 -2.65 -19.03 -18.06
CA ILE A 59 -3.88 -18.25 -17.89
C ILE A 59 -4.88 -18.66 -18.98
N ALA A 60 -6.06 -19.10 -18.56
CA ALA A 60 -7.20 -19.37 -19.42
C ALA A 60 -8.37 -18.45 -19.06
N VAL A 61 -9.21 -18.12 -20.02
CA VAL A 61 -10.32 -17.17 -19.88
C VAL A 61 -11.60 -17.78 -20.44
N THR A 62 -12.69 -17.60 -19.71
CA THR A 62 -14.06 -17.83 -20.18
C THR A 62 -14.88 -16.55 -19.96
N ASP A 63 -16.16 -16.58 -20.35
CA ASP A 63 -17.06 -15.43 -20.18
C ASP A 63 -17.31 -15.12 -18.68
N ASP A 64 -17.13 -16.10 -17.78
CA ASP A 64 -17.44 -16.01 -16.35
C ASP A 64 -16.26 -16.25 -15.42
N SER A 65 -15.06 -16.50 -15.96
CA SER A 65 -13.90 -16.81 -15.12
C SER A 65 -12.56 -16.53 -15.79
N ILE A 66 -11.57 -16.33 -14.92
CA ILE A 66 -10.14 -16.35 -15.27
C ILE A 66 -9.52 -17.50 -14.47
N THR A 67 -8.83 -18.42 -15.14
CA THR A 67 -8.10 -19.51 -14.49
C THR A 67 -6.62 -19.19 -14.53
N VAL A 68 -5.94 -19.20 -13.39
CA VAL A 68 -4.51 -18.91 -13.26
C VAL A 68 -3.84 -20.07 -12.53
N ALA A 69 -2.81 -20.66 -13.09
CA ALA A 69 -2.09 -21.80 -12.51
C ALA A 69 -3.04 -22.95 -12.07
N GLY A 70 -4.12 -23.18 -12.82
CA GLY A 70 -5.14 -24.19 -12.52
C GLY A 70 -6.23 -23.75 -11.54
N GLN A 71 -6.09 -22.63 -10.84
CA GLN A 71 -7.10 -22.07 -9.95
C GLN A 71 -8.14 -21.27 -10.76
N ARG A 72 -9.42 -21.67 -10.68
CA ARG A 72 -10.53 -20.93 -11.29
C ARG A 72 -10.99 -19.79 -10.37
N ILE A 73 -11.06 -18.59 -10.92
CA ILE A 73 -11.47 -17.36 -10.24
C ILE A 73 -12.71 -16.83 -10.97
N ALA A 74 -13.80 -16.60 -10.26
CA ALA A 74 -14.98 -15.99 -10.87
C ALA A 74 -14.64 -14.57 -11.33
N ALA A 75 -15.00 -14.25 -12.57
CA ALA A 75 -14.81 -12.92 -13.14
C ALA A 75 -16.17 -12.22 -13.26
N LEU A 76 -16.29 -11.10 -12.58
CA LEU A 76 -17.53 -10.35 -12.43
C LEU A 76 -17.38 -8.97 -13.09
N GLU A 77 -18.51 -8.43 -13.60
CA GLU A 77 -18.58 -7.11 -14.21
C GLU A 77 -19.77 -6.34 -13.61
N GLU A 78 -19.67 -6.02 -12.31
CA GLU A 78 -20.74 -5.34 -11.57
C GLU A 78 -20.25 -3.99 -11.01
N ARG A 79 -21.02 -2.95 -11.31
CA ARG A 79 -20.71 -1.58 -10.87
C ARG A 79 -21.13 -1.32 -9.42
N ASP A 80 -22.22 -1.95 -8.99
CA ASP A 80 -22.79 -1.79 -7.66
C ASP A 80 -22.27 -2.89 -6.73
N PRO A 81 -21.39 -2.57 -5.77
CA PRO A 81 -20.80 -3.60 -4.91
C PRO A 81 -21.83 -4.35 -4.05
N ALA A 82 -23.03 -3.79 -3.83
CA ALA A 82 -24.10 -4.49 -3.12
C ALA A 82 -24.69 -5.69 -3.88
N LYS A 83 -24.43 -5.76 -5.19
CA LYS A 83 -24.94 -6.85 -6.06
C LYS A 83 -23.88 -7.91 -6.34
N LEU A 84 -22.69 -7.75 -5.83
CA LEU A 84 -21.62 -8.73 -5.99
C LEU A 84 -21.95 -10.00 -5.17
N PRO A 85 -21.81 -11.20 -5.74
CA PRO A 85 -22.23 -12.43 -5.09
C PRO A 85 -21.15 -12.97 -4.11
N TRP A 86 -20.62 -12.11 -3.23
CA TRP A 86 -19.56 -12.51 -2.31
C TRP A 86 -19.97 -13.66 -1.39
N GLY A 87 -21.23 -13.64 -0.91
CA GLY A 87 -21.77 -14.73 -0.10
C GLY A 87 -21.83 -16.04 -0.85
N ASP A 88 -22.29 -16.03 -2.11
CA ASP A 88 -22.39 -17.24 -2.96
C ASP A 88 -21.00 -17.79 -3.33
N LEU A 89 -20.02 -16.91 -3.51
CA LEU A 89 -18.63 -17.27 -3.72
C LEU A 89 -17.92 -17.71 -2.43
N GLY A 90 -18.55 -17.50 -1.28
CA GLY A 90 -17.98 -17.78 0.02
C GLY A 90 -16.76 -16.92 0.34
N ALA A 91 -16.73 -15.67 -0.15
CA ALA A 91 -15.64 -14.74 0.13
C ALA A 91 -15.71 -14.27 1.58
N ASP A 92 -14.67 -14.55 2.35
CA ASP A 92 -14.53 -14.11 3.74
C ASP A 92 -14.05 -12.65 3.81
N VAL A 93 -13.06 -12.30 2.99
CA VAL A 93 -12.44 -10.98 2.95
C VAL A 93 -12.58 -10.40 1.54
N VAL A 94 -12.97 -9.14 1.43
CA VAL A 94 -12.97 -8.41 0.17
C VAL A 94 -11.90 -7.33 0.19
N ILE A 95 -11.02 -7.35 -0.82
CA ILE A 95 -10.06 -6.29 -1.10
C ILE A 95 -10.74 -5.24 -1.98
N GLU A 96 -10.99 -4.05 -1.42
CA GLU A 96 -11.53 -2.91 -2.15
C GLU A 96 -10.39 -2.09 -2.75
N SER A 97 -10.15 -2.26 -4.04
CA SER A 97 -9.02 -1.64 -4.77
C SER A 97 -9.45 -0.83 -5.99
N THR A 98 -10.72 -0.43 -6.07
CA THR A 98 -11.22 0.44 -7.15
C THR A 98 -10.80 1.91 -6.98
N GLY A 99 -10.51 2.34 -5.75
CA GLY A 99 -10.29 3.74 -5.38
C GLY A 99 -11.58 4.59 -5.30
N PHE A 100 -12.76 4.01 -5.56
CA PHE A 100 -14.05 4.72 -5.49
C PHE A 100 -14.75 4.56 -4.14
N PHE A 101 -14.59 3.43 -3.47
CA PHE A 101 -15.27 3.09 -2.22
C PHE A 101 -14.33 3.23 -1.02
N THR A 102 -13.68 4.40 -0.91
CA THR A 102 -12.74 4.71 0.19
C THR A 102 -13.43 5.24 1.44
N ASP A 103 -14.75 5.44 1.39
CA ASP A 103 -15.56 5.73 2.57
C ASP A 103 -16.21 4.43 3.05
N ALA A 104 -15.96 4.05 4.32
CA ALA A 104 -16.47 2.80 4.90
C ALA A 104 -17.99 2.70 4.85
N THR A 105 -18.72 3.83 4.88
CA THR A 105 -20.17 3.81 4.73
C THR A 105 -20.63 3.28 3.37
N LYS A 106 -19.81 3.44 2.33
CA LYS A 106 -20.03 2.88 0.99
C LYS A 106 -19.43 1.48 0.85
N ALA A 107 -18.24 1.25 1.40
CA ALA A 107 -17.58 -0.05 1.37
C ALA A 107 -18.36 -1.12 2.15
N ARG A 108 -19.23 -0.73 3.08
CA ARG A 108 -20.14 -1.62 3.81
C ARG A 108 -21.01 -2.47 2.89
N SER A 109 -21.31 -2.01 1.68
CA SER A 109 -22.06 -2.79 0.69
C SER A 109 -21.43 -4.15 0.37
N HIS A 110 -20.12 -4.32 0.55
CA HIS A 110 -19.48 -5.62 0.42
C HIS A 110 -19.84 -6.57 1.58
N LEU A 111 -20.04 -6.03 2.80
CA LEU A 111 -20.53 -6.81 3.94
C LEU A 111 -22.00 -7.23 3.71
N ASP A 112 -22.82 -6.29 3.20
CA ASP A 112 -24.23 -6.56 2.85
C ASP A 112 -24.34 -7.61 1.74
N ALA A 113 -23.34 -7.68 0.86
CA ALA A 113 -23.19 -8.68 -0.20
C ALA A 113 -22.62 -10.04 0.28
N GLY A 114 -22.36 -10.20 1.58
CA GLY A 114 -22.00 -11.46 2.21
C GLY A 114 -20.54 -11.65 2.60
N ALA A 115 -19.65 -10.66 2.36
CA ALA A 115 -18.30 -10.68 2.90
C ALA A 115 -18.30 -10.50 4.42
N LYS A 116 -17.33 -11.10 5.13
CA LYS A 116 -17.19 -10.92 6.59
C LYS A 116 -16.34 -9.70 6.94
N LYS A 117 -15.32 -9.41 6.13
CA LYS A 117 -14.39 -8.30 6.32
C LYS A 117 -14.11 -7.59 4.99
N VAL A 118 -13.80 -6.29 5.07
CA VAL A 118 -13.38 -5.47 3.91
C VAL A 118 -12.06 -4.80 4.23
N ILE A 119 -11.10 -4.90 3.32
CA ILE A 119 -9.83 -4.18 3.39
C ILE A 119 -9.79 -3.16 2.26
N ILE A 120 -9.79 -1.88 2.62
CA ILE A 120 -9.70 -0.75 1.68
C ILE A 120 -8.22 -0.48 1.39
N THR A 121 -7.82 -0.48 0.12
CA THR A 121 -6.43 -0.30 -0.32
C THR A 121 -6.04 1.17 -0.51
N ALA A 122 -6.54 2.03 0.34
CA ALA A 122 -6.30 3.47 0.32
C ALA A 122 -6.55 4.06 1.72
N PRO A 123 -6.09 5.29 2.00
CA PRO A 123 -6.57 6.05 3.15
C PRO A 123 -8.09 6.14 3.09
N ALA A 124 -8.75 5.72 4.15
CA ALA A 124 -10.20 5.63 4.20
C ALA A 124 -10.83 6.77 5.02
N LYS A 125 -12.15 6.78 5.08
CA LYS A 125 -12.97 7.59 5.98
C LYS A 125 -13.99 6.69 6.66
N ASN A 126 -14.27 6.97 7.93
CA ASN A 126 -15.26 6.22 8.71
C ASN A 126 -14.96 4.72 8.84
N GLU A 127 -13.73 4.29 8.55
CA GLU A 127 -13.24 2.93 8.77
C GLU A 127 -13.18 2.60 10.27
N ASP A 128 -13.28 1.31 10.59
CA ASP A 128 -13.19 0.87 11.99
C ASP A 128 -11.75 1.02 12.50
N VAL A 129 -10.76 0.77 11.64
CA VAL A 129 -9.34 0.92 11.96
C VAL A 129 -8.50 1.13 10.70
N THR A 130 -7.44 1.92 10.83
CA THR A 130 -6.35 2.02 9.86
C THR A 130 -5.14 1.26 10.39
N LEU A 131 -4.66 0.26 9.67
CA LEU A 131 -3.54 -0.59 10.06
C LEU A 131 -2.33 -0.44 9.13
N VAL A 132 -1.16 -0.38 9.73
CA VAL A 132 0.14 -0.48 9.06
C VAL A 132 0.89 -1.63 9.72
N MET A 133 1.20 -2.66 8.93
CA MET A 133 1.87 -3.86 9.40
C MET A 133 3.21 -3.54 10.06
N GLY A 134 3.46 -4.15 11.22
CA GLY A 134 4.65 -3.90 12.05
C GLY A 134 4.62 -2.60 12.85
N VAL A 135 3.66 -1.71 12.63
CA VAL A 135 3.53 -0.43 13.37
C VAL A 135 2.43 -0.50 14.41
N ASN A 136 1.21 -0.82 13.99
CA ASN A 136 0.03 -0.92 14.86
C ASN A 136 -0.89 -2.11 14.51
N SER A 137 -0.37 -3.13 13.84
CA SER A 137 -1.15 -4.32 13.47
C SER A 137 -1.65 -5.13 14.67
N ASP A 138 -1.01 -4.96 15.84
CA ASP A 138 -1.43 -5.49 17.13
C ASP A 138 -2.73 -4.86 17.68
N GLN A 139 -3.16 -3.72 17.13
CA GLN A 139 -4.42 -3.08 17.46
C GLN A 139 -5.63 -3.71 16.76
N TYR A 140 -5.40 -4.69 15.88
CA TYR A 140 -6.49 -5.36 15.20
C TYR A 140 -7.37 -6.15 16.19
N ASP A 141 -8.66 -5.79 16.24
CA ASP A 141 -9.66 -6.51 17.01
C ASP A 141 -10.65 -7.20 16.05
N PRO A 142 -10.63 -8.54 15.94
CA PRO A 142 -11.49 -9.26 15.01
C PRO A 142 -12.99 -9.12 15.34
N ALA A 143 -13.34 -8.82 16.58
CA ALA A 143 -14.74 -8.70 17.00
C ALA A 143 -15.38 -7.38 16.56
N THR A 144 -14.61 -6.30 16.50
CA THR A 144 -15.12 -4.95 16.24
C THR A 144 -14.67 -4.34 14.90
N HIS A 145 -13.51 -4.75 14.36
CA HIS A 145 -12.99 -4.21 13.11
C HIS A 145 -13.44 -5.04 11.90
N THR A 146 -14.42 -4.53 11.16
CA THR A 146 -14.99 -5.16 9.96
C THR A 146 -14.56 -4.48 8.68
N ILE A 147 -14.34 -3.16 8.70
CA ILE A 147 -13.86 -2.37 7.57
C ILE A 147 -12.51 -1.75 7.94
N ILE A 148 -11.47 -2.23 7.31
CA ILE A 148 -10.07 -1.94 7.66
C ILE A 148 -9.44 -1.15 6.51
N SER A 149 -8.69 -0.09 6.82
CA SER A 149 -7.83 0.58 5.84
C SER A 149 -6.39 0.11 5.99
N ASN A 150 -5.74 -0.25 4.88
CA ASN A 150 -4.29 -0.50 4.85
C ASN A 150 -3.47 0.79 4.64
N ALA A 151 -4.07 1.95 4.89
CA ALA A 151 -3.47 3.26 4.65
C ALA A 151 -3.00 3.45 3.18
N SER A 152 -2.01 4.31 2.95
CA SER A 152 -1.36 4.48 1.64
C SER A 152 0.01 3.81 1.59
N CYS A 153 0.54 3.59 0.39
CA CYS A 153 1.91 3.12 0.21
C CYS A 153 2.95 4.06 0.87
N THR A 154 2.72 5.37 0.77
CA THR A 154 3.57 6.37 1.43
C THR A 154 3.48 6.28 2.95
N THR A 155 2.28 6.08 3.51
CA THR A 155 2.12 5.88 4.97
C THR A 155 2.83 4.61 5.42
N ASN A 156 2.76 3.53 4.64
CA ASN A 156 3.45 2.28 4.93
C ASN A 156 4.99 2.43 4.94
N CYS A 157 5.54 3.32 4.10
CA CYS A 157 6.97 3.65 4.14
C CYS A 157 7.32 4.59 5.31
N LEU A 158 6.52 5.64 5.52
CA LEU A 158 6.80 6.68 6.51
C LEU A 158 6.65 6.18 7.95
N ALA A 159 5.62 5.38 8.24
CA ALA A 159 5.27 4.99 9.60
C ALA A 159 6.37 4.16 10.30
N PRO A 160 7.01 3.17 9.69
CA PRO A 160 8.13 2.45 10.31
C PRO A 160 9.30 3.36 10.68
N MET A 161 9.70 4.28 9.79
CA MET A 161 10.78 5.25 10.09
C MET A 161 10.38 6.20 11.21
N ALA A 162 9.17 6.77 11.14
CA ALA A 162 8.66 7.68 12.14
C ALA A 162 8.54 7.01 13.53
N LYS A 163 8.10 5.74 13.56
CA LYS A 163 8.02 4.96 14.79
C LYS A 163 9.38 4.82 15.45
N VAL A 164 10.41 4.35 14.72
CA VAL A 164 11.76 4.18 15.26
C VAL A 164 12.33 5.49 15.76
N LEU A 165 12.20 6.58 14.99
CA LEU A 165 12.70 7.89 15.38
C LEU A 165 11.95 8.44 16.61
N ASN A 166 10.64 8.22 16.69
CA ASN A 166 9.84 8.67 17.81
C ASN A 166 10.15 7.87 19.09
N ASP A 167 10.21 6.56 18.98
CA ASP A 167 10.46 5.67 20.13
C ASP A 167 11.86 5.87 20.72
N THR A 168 12.85 6.20 19.87
CA THR A 168 14.26 6.34 20.28
C THR A 168 14.61 7.77 20.68
N PHE A 169 14.10 8.78 19.97
CA PHE A 169 14.55 10.17 20.11
C PHE A 169 13.44 11.14 20.48
N GLY A 170 12.16 10.74 20.31
CA GLY A 170 11.00 11.61 20.57
C GLY A 170 10.81 12.69 19.50
N ILE A 171 9.91 12.46 18.52
CA ILE A 171 9.61 13.47 17.49
C ILE A 171 8.78 14.61 18.08
N GLU A 172 9.27 15.83 17.96
CA GLU A 172 8.55 17.05 18.33
C GLU A 172 7.70 17.58 17.17
N ARG A 173 8.29 17.66 15.97
CA ARG A 173 7.65 18.09 14.72
C ARG A 173 8.47 17.66 13.52
N GLY A 174 7.86 17.67 12.34
CA GLY A 174 8.59 17.37 11.12
C GLY A 174 7.79 17.62 9.85
N LEU A 175 8.52 17.62 8.75
CA LEU A 175 7.97 17.73 7.40
C LEU A 175 8.46 16.57 6.55
N MET A 176 7.58 16.07 5.68
CA MET A 176 7.95 15.04 4.73
C MET A 176 7.65 15.48 3.30
N THR A 177 8.46 15.06 2.39
CA THR A 177 8.17 15.10 0.96
C THR A 177 8.28 13.71 0.40
N THR A 178 7.23 13.19 -0.21
CA THR A 178 7.37 11.98 -1.00
C THR A 178 7.61 12.33 -2.45
N ILE A 179 8.74 11.90 -2.99
CA ILE A 179 9.06 11.92 -4.40
C ILE A 179 8.52 10.61 -4.98
N HIS A 180 7.37 10.70 -5.63
CA HIS A 180 6.53 9.55 -5.91
C HIS A 180 6.44 9.28 -7.42
N ALA A 181 6.50 8.02 -7.80
CA ALA A 181 6.18 7.59 -9.16
C ALA A 181 4.81 8.12 -9.61
N TYR A 182 4.63 8.36 -10.91
CA TYR A 182 3.30 8.68 -11.44
C TYR A 182 2.35 7.48 -11.25
N THR A 183 1.05 7.76 -11.13
CA THR A 183 0.03 6.72 -10.95
C THR A 183 -1.13 6.96 -11.91
N GLY A 184 -2.04 5.97 -12.03
CA GLY A 184 -3.15 6.00 -12.98
C GLY A 184 -4.18 7.11 -12.75
N ASP A 185 -4.09 7.87 -11.66
CA ASP A 185 -4.90 9.06 -11.41
C ASP A 185 -4.37 10.32 -12.13
N GLN A 186 -3.18 10.26 -12.73
CA GLN A 186 -2.60 11.36 -13.49
C GLN A 186 -2.89 11.20 -14.98
N ASN A 187 -3.04 12.33 -15.68
CA ASN A 187 -3.25 12.32 -17.11
C ASN A 187 -1.95 11.98 -17.86
N LEU A 188 -2.08 11.19 -18.93
CA LEU A 188 -0.97 10.89 -19.84
C LEU A 188 -0.53 12.17 -20.58
N GLN A 189 -1.48 12.98 -21.02
CA GLN A 189 -1.29 14.29 -21.62
C GLN A 189 -2.13 15.33 -20.88
N ASP A 190 -1.92 16.63 -21.16
CA ASP A 190 -2.71 17.72 -20.57
C ASP A 190 -4.21 17.48 -20.81
N GLY A 191 -4.98 17.44 -19.74
CA GLY A 191 -6.42 17.17 -19.80
C GLY A 191 -7.14 17.48 -18.48
N PRO A 192 -8.47 17.46 -18.44
CA PRO A 192 -9.22 17.84 -17.26
C PRO A 192 -8.90 16.97 -16.04
N HIS A 193 -8.68 17.61 -14.90
CA HIS A 193 -8.49 16.98 -13.61
C HIS A 193 -8.89 17.93 -12.48
N LYS A 194 -9.36 17.41 -11.34
CA LYS A 194 -9.75 18.24 -10.17
C LYS A 194 -8.56 19.01 -9.58
N ASP A 195 -7.40 18.38 -9.53
CA ASP A 195 -6.12 19.02 -9.21
C ASP A 195 -5.50 19.52 -10.53
N LEU A 196 -5.39 20.82 -10.71
CA LEU A 196 -4.87 21.43 -11.93
C LEU A 196 -3.39 21.08 -12.21
N ARG A 197 -2.62 20.70 -11.20
CA ARG A 197 -1.26 20.22 -11.39
C ARG A 197 -1.24 18.79 -11.93
N ARG A 198 -2.14 17.91 -11.47
CA ARG A 198 -2.33 16.57 -12.04
C ARG A 198 -3.01 16.57 -13.41
N ALA A 199 -3.56 17.69 -13.81
CA ALA A 199 -4.08 17.90 -15.17
C ALA A 199 -2.99 17.92 -16.26
N ARG A 200 -1.72 17.97 -15.87
CA ARG A 200 -0.57 18.04 -16.78
C ARG A 200 0.01 16.64 -17.02
N ALA A 201 0.65 16.49 -18.19
CA ALA A 201 1.25 15.23 -18.64
C ALA A 201 2.22 14.64 -17.61
N ALA A 202 1.93 13.40 -17.16
CA ALA A 202 2.61 12.77 -16.04
C ALA A 202 4.08 12.42 -16.33
N ALA A 203 4.36 11.89 -17.53
CA ALA A 203 5.66 11.29 -17.84
C ALA A 203 6.75 12.30 -18.23
N VAL A 204 6.44 13.62 -18.23
CA VAL A 204 7.38 14.69 -18.66
C VAL A 204 7.43 15.85 -17.66
N ASN A 205 6.75 15.74 -16.53
CA ASN A 205 6.69 16.80 -15.53
C ASN A 205 6.99 16.29 -14.11
N ILE A 206 7.59 17.15 -13.29
CA ILE A 206 7.53 17.05 -11.84
C ILE A 206 6.23 17.73 -11.41
N VAL A 207 5.30 16.98 -10.81
CA VAL A 207 3.96 17.46 -10.44
C VAL A 207 3.81 17.53 -8.93
N PRO A 208 3.91 18.73 -8.31
CA PRO A 208 3.60 18.90 -6.90
C PRO A 208 2.11 18.65 -6.66
N THR A 209 1.79 17.93 -5.60
CA THR A 209 0.39 17.65 -5.22
C THR A 209 0.27 17.36 -3.73
N SER A 210 -0.93 17.42 -3.20
CA SER A 210 -1.18 17.06 -1.81
C SER A 210 -1.04 15.57 -1.56
N THR A 211 -0.69 15.20 -0.34
CA THR A 211 -0.76 13.82 0.16
C THR A 211 -1.36 13.82 1.57
N GLY A 212 -2.20 12.84 1.85
CA GLY A 212 -2.71 12.61 3.20
C GLY A 212 -1.79 11.77 4.08
N ALA A 213 -0.66 11.29 3.55
CA ALA A 213 0.19 10.30 4.22
C ALA A 213 0.74 10.79 5.56
N ALA A 214 1.24 12.04 5.63
CA ALA A 214 1.76 12.60 6.89
C ALA A 214 0.68 12.75 7.96
N LYS A 215 -0.54 13.14 7.55
CA LYS A 215 -1.68 13.26 8.48
C LYS A 215 -2.17 11.89 8.94
N ALA A 216 -2.12 10.90 8.06
CA ALA A 216 -2.50 9.53 8.38
C ALA A 216 -1.58 8.86 9.41
N ILE A 217 -0.35 9.35 9.59
CA ILE A 217 0.53 8.88 10.67
C ILE A 217 -0.15 9.00 12.04
N GLY A 218 -0.88 10.08 12.30
CA GLY A 218 -1.61 10.26 13.56
C GLY A 218 -2.78 9.27 13.79
N LEU A 219 -3.14 8.45 12.79
CA LEU A 219 -4.11 7.35 12.94
C LEU A 219 -3.44 6.07 13.42
N VAL A 220 -2.19 5.83 13.02
CA VAL A 220 -1.44 4.62 13.34
C VAL A 220 -0.41 4.81 14.47
N LEU A 221 0.01 6.05 14.70
CA LEU A 221 0.88 6.49 15.79
C LEU A 221 0.24 7.74 16.44
N PRO A 222 -0.73 7.57 17.35
CA PRO A 222 -1.52 8.68 17.91
C PRO A 222 -0.68 9.78 18.57
N GLU A 223 0.48 9.44 19.13
CA GLU A 223 1.45 10.36 19.74
C GLU A 223 2.08 11.33 18.74
N LEU A 224 2.03 11.02 17.45
CA LEU A 224 2.51 11.88 16.35
C LEU A 224 1.40 12.72 15.71
N LYS A 225 0.18 12.66 16.24
CA LYS A 225 -0.96 13.43 15.71
C LYS A 225 -0.66 14.94 15.72
N GLY A 226 -0.70 15.55 14.53
CA GLY A 226 -0.44 16.98 14.35
C GLY A 226 1.04 17.40 14.35
N LYS A 227 1.98 16.46 14.56
CA LYS A 227 3.42 16.74 14.55
C LYS A 227 4.04 16.67 13.16
N LEU A 228 3.44 15.94 12.24
CA LEU A 228 3.96 15.76 10.88
C LEU A 228 2.99 16.33 9.83
N ASP A 229 3.54 17.01 8.82
CA ASP A 229 2.83 17.45 7.62
C ASP A 229 3.74 17.27 6.39
N GLY A 230 3.20 17.47 5.18
CA GLY A 230 3.99 17.32 3.97
C GLY A 230 3.16 17.31 2.69
N TYR A 231 3.86 17.06 1.58
CA TYR A 231 3.27 17.00 0.25
C TYR A 231 3.99 15.96 -0.62
N ALA A 232 3.50 15.76 -1.83
CA ALA A 232 4.09 14.86 -2.82
C ALA A 232 4.64 15.64 -4.03
N LEU A 233 5.74 15.14 -4.58
CA LEU A 233 6.23 15.47 -5.91
C LEU A 233 6.09 14.23 -6.79
N ARG A 234 5.16 14.22 -7.74
CA ARG A 234 5.09 13.14 -8.73
C ARG A 234 6.17 13.34 -9.77
N VAL A 235 6.91 12.29 -10.08
CA VAL A 235 8.07 12.33 -10.99
C VAL A 235 7.91 11.35 -12.16
N PRO A 236 8.63 11.55 -13.28
CA PRO A 236 8.50 10.72 -14.48
C PRO A 236 9.14 9.32 -14.37
N VAL A 237 8.74 8.54 -13.36
CA VAL A 237 9.11 7.12 -13.21
C VAL A 237 7.85 6.29 -13.00
N PRO A 238 7.76 5.07 -13.55
CA PRO A 238 6.53 4.26 -13.50
C PRO A 238 6.28 3.60 -12.14
N THR A 239 7.34 3.32 -11.38
CA THR A 239 7.32 2.82 -9.99
C THR A 239 8.63 3.16 -9.30
N GLY A 240 8.72 2.93 -8.00
CA GLY A 240 9.88 3.29 -7.20
C GLY A 240 9.79 4.72 -6.69
N SER A 241 9.34 4.85 -5.46
CA SER A 241 9.12 6.13 -4.77
C SER A 241 10.07 6.26 -3.59
N VAL A 242 10.25 7.49 -3.12
CA VAL A 242 11.10 7.77 -1.96
C VAL A 242 10.43 8.79 -1.04
N THR A 243 10.47 8.54 0.26
CA THR A 243 10.02 9.48 1.29
C THR A 243 11.24 10.14 1.94
N ASP A 244 11.29 11.45 1.84
CA ASP A 244 12.25 12.33 2.52
C ASP A 244 11.57 12.89 3.77
N LEU A 245 12.04 12.49 4.94
CA LEU A 245 11.51 12.91 6.23
C LEU A 245 12.55 13.74 6.98
N THR A 246 12.20 14.97 7.33
CA THR A 246 12.99 15.83 8.22
C THR A 246 12.21 16.08 9.49
N VAL A 247 12.79 15.75 10.64
CA VAL A 247 12.17 15.91 11.97
C VAL A 247 13.09 16.64 12.94
N VAL A 248 12.48 17.34 13.88
CA VAL A 248 13.12 17.82 15.08
C VAL A 248 12.79 16.84 16.19
N VAL A 249 13.83 16.32 16.85
CA VAL A 249 13.70 15.35 17.94
C VAL A 249 14.03 15.95 19.29
N GLY A 250 13.62 15.30 20.37
CA GLY A 250 13.68 15.83 21.74
C GLY A 250 15.08 15.93 22.35
N ARG A 251 16.10 15.40 21.69
CA ARG A 251 17.51 15.50 22.13
C ARG A 251 18.46 15.58 20.94
N GLU A 252 19.66 16.10 21.19
CA GLU A 252 20.75 15.99 20.22
C GLU A 252 21.10 14.54 19.95
N THR A 253 21.46 14.25 18.70
CA THR A 253 21.83 12.92 18.25
C THR A 253 22.90 12.98 17.16
N SER A 254 23.30 11.84 16.63
CA SER A 254 24.30 11.71 15.56
C SER A 254 23.77 10.83 14.42
N VAL A 255 24.44 10.90 13.26
CA VAL A 255 24.16 10.02 12.12
C VAL A 255 24.29 8.55 12.54
N ASP A 256 25.33 8.23 13.31
CA ASP A 256 25.60 6.85 13.74
C ASP A 256 24.51 6.32 14.68
N GLU A 257 24.01 7.14 15.63
CA GLU A 257 22.91 6.75 16.53
C GLU A 257 21.60 6.52 15.73
N VAL A 258 21.28 7.41 14.79
CA VAL A 258 20.07 7.27 13.94
C VAL A 258 20.16 6.03 13.10
N ASN A 259 21.28 5.80 12.42
CA ASN A 259 21.49 4.64 11.58
C ASN A 259 21.49 3.33 12.40
N ALA A 260 22.06 3.34 13.60
CA ALA A 260 22.06 2.17 14.49
C ALA A 260 20.63 1.81 14.93
N ALA A 261 19.83 2.78 15.33
CA ALA A 261 18.44 2.55 15.75
C ALA A 261 17.59 1.95 14.60
N LEU A 262 17.73 2.48 13.39
CA LEU A 262 16.99 1.98 12.22
C LEU A 262 17.50 0.61 11.76
N ARG A 263 18.79 0.32 11.88
CA ARG A 263 19.35 -1.01 11.63
C ARG A 263 18.84 -2.03 12.65
N GLU A 264 18.85 -1.70 13.93
CA GLU A 264 18.34 -2.58 14.99
C GLU A 264 16.85 -2.91 14.77
N ALA A 265 16.06 -1.91 14.41
CA ALA A 265 14.65 -2.13 14.11
C ALA A 265 14.44 -3.02 12.86
N ALA A 266 15.23 -2.82 11.80
CA ALA A 266 15.16 -3.61 10.57
C ALA A 266 15.58 -5.07 10.78
N ASP A 267 16.59 -5.31 11.60
CA ASP A 267 17.05 -6.67 11.93
C ASP A 267 16.17 -7.36 12.99
N GLY A 268 15.38 -6.59 13.74
CA GLY A 268 14.56 -7.01 14.86
C GLY A 268 13.06 -6.87 14.62
N PRO A 269 12.35 -5.98 15.36
CA PRO A 269 10.88 -5.94 15.40
C PRO A 269 10.22 -5.57 14.07
N LEU A 270 10.92 -4.89 13.17
CA LEU A 270 10.42 -4.49 11.86
C LEU A 270 11.00 -5.32 10.71
N LYS A 271 11.57 -6.49 11.02
CA LYS A 271 12.10 -7.40 9.99
C LYS A 271 11.03 -7.77 8.96
N GLY A 272 11.36 -7.61 7.67
CA GLY A 272 10.43 -7.82 6.55
C GLY A 272 9.53 -6.60 6.23
N ILE A 273 9.44 -5.64 7.14
CA ILE A 273 8.69 -4.38 6.95
C ILE A 273 9.66 -3.24 6.62
N LEU A 274 10.68 -3.07 7.45
CA LEU A 274 11.78 -2.13 7.26
C LEU A 274 13.02 -2.89 6.82
N ARG A 275 13.65 -2.47 5.74
CA ARG A 275 14.97 -2.95 5.29
C ARG A 275 15.99 -1.82 5.45
N TYR A 276 17.18 -2.15 5.90
CA TYR A 276 18.30 -1.23 5.96
C TYR A 276 19.20 -1.42 4.75
N THR A 277 19.70 -0.32 4.15
CA THR A 277 20.73 -0.38 3.12
C THR A 277 21.79 0.70 3.36
N ASP A 278 23.05 0.38 3.00
CA ASP A 278 24.19 1.29 2.88
C ASP A 278 24.72 1.32 1.43
N GLU A 279 24.02 0.67 0.50
CA GLU A 279 24.33 0.68 -0.92
C GLU A 279 23.77 1.94 -1.61
N PRO A 280 24.48 2.48 -2.62
CA PRO A 280 24.05 3.69 -3.35
C PRO A 280 22.97 3.36 -4.38
N ILE A 281 21.75 3.04 -3.91
CA ILE A 281 20.63 2.63 -4.74
C ILE A 281 19.86 3.82 -5.32
N VAL A 282 19.11 3.54 -6.40
CA VAL A 282 18.18 4.45 -7.06
C VAL A 282 16.81 3.78 -7.24
N SER A 283 15.82 4.50 -7.73
CA SER A 283 14.43 4.03 -7.81
C SER A 283 14.23 2.73 -8.61
N SER A 284 15.06 2.43 -9.62
CA SER A 284 14.97 1.18 -10.37
C SER A 284 15.46 -0.05 -9.59
N ASP A 285 16.30 0.14 -8.57
CA ASP A 285 16.88 -0.97 -7.81
C ASP A 285 15.91 -1.54 -6.78
N ILE A 286 14.84 -0.80 -6.46
CA ILE A 286 13.83 -1.23 -5.48
C ILE A 286 12.56 -1.79 -6.13
N VAL A 287 12.56 -1.93 -7.45
CA VAL A 287 11.43 -2.54 -8.17
C VAL A 287 11.27 -3.99 -7.72
N THR A 288 10.04 -4.37 -7.33
CA THR A 288 9.70 -5.68 -6.76
C THR A 288 10.29 -5.97 -5.37
N ASP A 289 10.84 -4.98 -4.67
CA ASP A 289 11.20 -5.16 -3.27
C ASP A 289 9.95 -5.26 -2.39
N PRO A 290 9.81 -6.29 -1.57
CA PRO A 290 8.62 -6.49 -0.74
C PRO A 290 8.59 -5.62 0.52
N ALA A 291 9.68 -4.94 0.88
CA ALA A 291 9.70 -4.10 2.07
C ALA A 291 8.76 -2.90 1.93
N SER A 292 8.13 -2.50 3.03
CA SER A 292 7.35 -1.26 3.09
C SER A 292 8.23 -0.03 3.01
N CYS A 293 9.44 -0.13 3.56
CA CYS A 293 10.43 0.93 3.61
C CYS A 293 11.83 0.33 3.52
N ILE A 294 12.63 0.87 2.62
CA ILE A 294 14.08 0.58 2.52
C ILE A 294 14.79 1.84 2.99
N PHE A 295 15.24 1.85 4.23
CA PHE A 295 15.96 2.97 4.82
C PHE A 295 17.36 3.08 4.21
N ASP A 296 17.67 4.25 3.65
CA ASP A 296 18.98 4.56 3.04
C ASP A 296 19.86 5.30 4.02
N SER A 297 20.77 4.57 4.65
CA SER A 297 21.67 5.10 5.68
C SER A 297 22.69 6.11 5.15
N GLY A 298 23.04 6.00 3.86
CA GLY A 298 23.97 6.92 3.20
C GLY A 298 23.44 8.34 3.06
N LEU A 299 22.11 8.49 3.11
CA LEU A 299 21.42 9.78 2.97
C LEU A 299 21.05 10.41 4.33
N THR A 300 21.29 9.75 5.45
CA THR A 300 21.03 10.31 6.78
C THR A 300 21.84 11.59 7.02
N LYS A 301 21.16 12.63 7.48
CA LYS A 301 21.80 13.89 7.92
C LYS A 301 21.29 14.28 9.30
N VAL A 302 22.20 14.73 10.14
CA VAL A 302 21.88 15.21 11.47
C VAL A 302 22.55 16.57 11.70
N ARG A 303 21.81 17.49 12.28
CA ARG A 303 22.30 18.80 12.70
C ARG A 303 21.70 19.12 14.08
N SER A 304 22.50 18.89 15.13
CA SER A 304 22.04 18.97 16.52
C SER A 304 20.88 17.98 16.76
N ASN A 305 19.65 18.47 16.92
CA ASN A 305 18.45 17.66 17.06
C ASN A 305 17.53 17.66 15.82
N GLU A 306 18.02 18.18 14.69
CA GLU A 306 17.34 18.07 13.41
C GLU A 306 17.87 16.85 12.65
N VAL A 307 16.98 15.90 12.35
CA VAL A 307 17.28 14.62 11.72
C VAL A 307 16.58 14.54 10.38
N LYS A 308 17.33 14.20 9.33
CA LYS A 308 16.80 13.92 7.99
C LYS A 308 17.11 12.49 7.61
N VAL A 309 16.09 11.74 7.24
CA VAL A 309 16.16 10.35 6.80
C VAL A 309 15.40 10.13 5.49
N VAL A 310 15.82 9.11 4.76
CA VAL A 310 15.24 8.77 3.46
C VAL A 310 14.86 7.29 3.45
N GLY A 311 13.64 7.00 2.98
CA GLY A 311 13.15 5.64 2.80
C GLY A 311 12.61 5.43 1.39
N TRP A 312 13.13 4.42 0.68
CA TRP A 312 12.66 3.97 -0.62
C TRP A 312 11.52 2.96 -0.46
N TYR A 313 10.63 2.88 -1.43
CA TYR A 313 9.57 1.88 -1.46
C TYR A 313 9.05 1.63 -2.87
N ASP A 314 8.82 0.37 -3.21
CA ASP A 314 7.99 0.06 -4.37
C ASP A 314 6.53 0.34 -4.00
N ASN A 315 6.00 1.44 -4.52
CA ASN A 315 4.66 1.91 -4.17
C ASN A 315 3.53 1.00 -4.64
N GLU A 316 3.81 0.03 -5.52
CA GLU A 316 2.86 -0.98 -5.98
C GLU A 316 3.15 -2.34 -5.34
N TRP A 317 4.35 -2.87 -5.49
CA TRP A 317 4.71 -4.22 -5.03
C TRP A 317 4.83 -4.32 -3.52
N GLY A 318 5.64 -3.47 -2.88
CA GLY A 318 5.80 -3.47 -1.42
C GLY A 318 4.47 -3.24 -0.69
N TYR A 319 3.63 -2.34 -1.23
CA TYR A 319 2.28 -2.12 -0.70
C TYR A 319 1.39 -3.35 -0.87
N SER A 320 1.47 -4.04 -2.01
CA SER A 320 0.69 -5.25 -2.28
C SER A 320 1.12 -6.42 -1.40
N CYS A 321 2.41 -6.54 -1.08
CA CYS A 321 2.89 -7.50 -0.08
C CYS A 321 2.30 -7.22 1.30
N ARG A 322 2.17 -5.96 1.71
CA ARG A 322 1.48 -5.60 2.97
C ARG A 322 0.00 -5.93 2.98
N LEU A 323 -0.66 -5.86 1.82
CA LEU A 323 -2.04 -6.35 1.70
C LEU A 323 -2.14 -7.87 1.90
N VAL A 324 -1.17 -8.63 1.38
CA VAL A 324 -1.10 -10.09 1.61
C VAL A 324 -0.98 -10.37 3.11
N ASP A 325 -0.01 -9.73 3.79
CA ASP A 325 0.19 -9.91 5.23
C ASP A 325 -1.06 -9.52 6.04
N LEU A 326 -1.75 -8.45 5.65
CA LEU A 326 -2.97 -8.00 6.34
C LEU A 326 -4.13 -8.99 6.12
N VAL A 327 -4.26 -9.57 4.93
CA VAL A 327 -5.26 -10.62 4.66
C VAL A 327 -4.97 -11.86 5.51
N GLU A 328 -3.72 -12.27 5.64
CA GLU A 328 -3.33 -13.41 6.50
C GLU A 328 -3.61 -13.13 7.97
N LEU A 329 -3.28 -11.92 8.45
CA LEU A 329 -3.60 -11.50 9.83
C LEU A 329 -5.11 -11.56 10.11
N VAL A 330 -5.91 -10.99 9.21
CA VAL A 330 -7.38 -10.95 9.34
C VAL A 330 -7.96 -12.36 9.20
N GLY A 331 -7.50 -13.12 8.21
CA GLY A 331 -7.95 -14.48 7.91
C GLY A 331 -7.70 -15.47 9.04
N ALA A 332 -6.59 -15.32 9.76
CA ALA A 332 -6.24 -16.18 10.89
C ALA A 332 -7.26 -16.11 12.04
N THR A 333 -8.16 -15.14 12.04
CA THR A 333 -9.16 -14.90 13.11
C THR A 333 -10.60 -15.18 12.67
N LEU A 334 -10.82 -15.65 11.43
CA LEU A 334 -12.12 -15.98 10.84
C LEU A 334 -12.42 -17.49 11.00
#